data_f4f4ca4e643c446699454a1be68870ac
#
_entry.id   f4f4ca4e643c446699454a1be68870ac
#
_cell.length_a   1.000
_cell.length_b   1.000
_cell.length_c   1.000
_cell.angle_alpha   90.00
_cell.angle_beta   90.00
_cell.angle_gamma   90.00
#
_symmetry.space_group_name_H-M   'P 1'
#
loop_
_entity.id
_entity.type
_entity.pdbx_description
1 polymer ?
#
loop_
_entity_poly.entity_id
_entity_poly.type
_entity_poly.pdbx_seq_one_letter_code
_entity_poly.pdbx_strand_id
1 'polypeptide(L)'
;MFAAPPNDVRGNFQIKRVTALYDSTLSSLISIVVGVALVFLFLSSSTNAPLLKLWVVFMLSTLALRGCLWAMFRSSKPDAQNARRWEFGFAFSMCLSGIGWGTLSGALYPAGETVRVFILVLAIITAFSGAIYASVSRLSFFMFALPTVVPGLLRFVLEQKESYHLFGLLASAGCVLVLINVHQTLFRFAIRHLHHEAEMETLLAEQETIFQTVTAGIAIVRDGRTIKCNSRLGEILGRSLKDIQATPLADMLTCAEDVEAILASSDAAHNDGTQFYSLYRMRRGNGSEFWADISGRRMSRTRGGDVIWLISDVGLREKAA
;
A
#
# COMPACT_ATOMS: atom_id res chain seq x y z
N MET A 1 -20.15 20.16 -3.91
CA MET A 1 -20.08 19.43 -5.19
C MET A 1 -18.59 19.32 -5.53
N PHE A 2 -17.92 18.25 -5.09
CA PHE A 2 -16.48 18.08 -5.33
C PHE A 2 -16.27 17.72 -6.80
N ALA A 3 -15.43 18.47 -7.47
CA ALA A 3 -15.04 18.18 -8.85
C ALA A 3 -14.47 16.75 -8.93
N ALA A 4 -14.86 16.03 -9.98
CA ALA A 4 -14.31 14.68 -10.20
C ALA A 4 -12.78 14.79 -10.39
N PRO A 5 -11.99 13.93 -9.71
CA PRO A 5 -10.55 13.98 -9.83
C PRO A 5 -10.09 13.81 -11.28
N PRO A 6 -8.97 14.42 -11.69
CA PRO A 6 -8.43 14.32 -13.05
C PRO A 6 -8.28 12.85 -13.49
N ASN A 7 -8.40 12.60 -14.79
CA ASN A 7 -8.34 11.24 -15.36
C ASN A 7 -7.06 10.48 -14.99
N ASP A 8 -5.94 11.18 -14.85
CA ASP A 8 -4.64 10.60 -14.46
C ASP A 8 -4.65 10.03 -13.03
N VAL A 9 -5.30 10.73 -12.10
CA VAL A 9 -5.42 10.26 -10.70
C VAL A 9 -6.30 9.01 -10.61
N ARG A 10 -7.38 8.97 -11.39
CA ARG A 10 -8.25 7.78 -11.48
C ARG A 10 -7.53 6.58 -12.09
N GLY A 11 -6.74 6.80 -13.13
CA GLY A 11 -5.96 5.79 -13.81
C GLY A 11 -4.93 5.15 -12.88
N ASN A 12 -4.15 5.98 -12.19
CA ASN A 12 -3.15 5.53 -11.21
C ASN A 12 -3.78 4.75 -10.05
N PHE A 13 -4.93 5.19 -9.55
CA PHE A 13 -5.65 4.47 -8.51
C PHE A 13 -6.13 3.09 -8.97
N GLN A 14 -6.64 2.97 -10.20
CA GLN A 14 -7.05 1.67 -10.76
C GLN A 14 -5.87 0.71 -10.89
N ILE A 15 -4.70 1.19 -11.33
CA ILE A 15 -3.48 0.38 -11.42
C ILE A 15 -3.08 -0.11 -10.02
N LYS A 16 -2.98 0.78 -9.01
CA LYS A 16 -2.64 0.41 -7.63
C LYS A 16 -3.59 -0.66 -7.09
N ARG A 17 -4.90 -0.53 -7.34
CA ARG A 17 -5.91 -1.50 -6.92
C ARG A 17 -5.69 -2.87 -7.57
N VAL A 18 -5.44 -2.91 -8.87
CA VAL A 18 -5.19 -4.17 -9.59
C VAL A 18 -3.85 -4.78 -9.18
N THR A 19 -2.82 -3.97 -8.95
CA THR A 19 -1.53 -4.45 -8.42
C THR A 19 -1.72 -5.14 -7.06
N ALA A 20 -2.48 -4.55 -6.15
CA ALA A 20 -2.79 -5.15 -4.86
C ALA A 20 -3.53 -6.51 -4.98
N LEU A 21 -4.38 -6.70 -6.01
CA LEU A 21 -4.97 -8.02 -6.30
C LEU A 21 -3.91 -9.05 -6.66
N TYR A 22 -3.00 -8.70 -7.57
CA TYR A 22 -1.95 -9.62 -8.02
C TYR A 22 -0.87 -9.88 -6.97
N ASP A 23 -0.61 -8.95 -6.07
CA ASP A 23 0.31 -9.12 -4.95
C ASP A 23 -0.20 -10.15 -3.94
N SER A 24 -1.52 -10.29 -3.78
CA SER A 24 -2.13 -11.32 -2.95
C SER A 24 -2.08 -12.74 -3.57
N THR A 25 -1.68 -12.86 -4.85
CA THR A 25 -1.76 -14.11 -5.61
C THR A 25 -0.90 -15.21 -4.99
N LEU A 26 0.34 -14.93 -4.61
CA LEU A 26 1.25 -15.96 -4.08
C LEU A 26 0.68 -16.62 -2.81
N SER A 27 0.18 -15.81 -1.87
CA SER A 27 -0.47 -16.31 -0.66
C SER A 27 -1.73 -17.13 -0.97
N SER A 28 -2.51 -16.72 -1.97
CA SER A 28 -3.71 -17.45 -2.40
C SER A 28 -3.36 -18.79 -3.05
N LEU A 29 -2.27 -18.88 -3.83
CA LEU A 29 -1.79 -20.14 -4.43
C LEU A 29 -1.38 -21.13 -3.35
N ILE A 30 -0.65 -20.70 -2.33
CA ILE A 30 -0.27 -21.56 -1.19
C ILE A 30 -1.53 -22.08 -0.48
N SER A 31 -2.50 -21.24 -0.21
CA SER A 31 -3.76 -21.63 0.44
C SER A 31 -4.54 -22.66 -0.37
N ILE A 32 -4.58 -22.53 -1.71
CA ILE A 32 -5.23 -23.51 -2.59
C ILE A 32 -4.50 -24.86 -2.53
N VAL A 33 -3.16 -24.86 -2.61
CA VAL A 33 -2.38 -26.11 -2.54
C VAL A 33 -2.63 -26.84 -1.23
N VAL A 34 -2.58 -26.13 -0.10
CA VAL A 34 -2.85 -26.71 1.23
C VAL A 34 -4.28 -27.26 1.29
N GLY A 35 -5.26 -26.48 0.84
CA GLY A 35 -6.66 -26.91 0.83
C GLY A 35 -6.90 -28.14 -0.05
N VAL A 36 -6.33 -28.20 -1.25
CA VAL A 36 -6.43 -29.35 -2.16
C VAL A 36 -5.78 -30.58 -1.55
N ALA A 37 -4.61 -30.45 -0.92
CA ALA A 37 -3.92 -31.54 -0.24
C ALA A 37 -4.76 -32.09 0.92
N LEU A 38 -5.34 -31.23 1.76
CA LEU A 38 -6.22 -31.63 2.86
C LEU A 38 -7.46 -32.39 2.35
N VAL A 39 -8.12 -31.87 1.31
CA VAL A 39 -9.27 -32.53 0.68
C VAL A 39 -8.86 -33.90 0.15
N PHE A 40 -7.77 -34.01 -0.58
CA PHE A 40 -7.29 -35.27 -1.13
C PHE A 40 -7.00 -36.30 -0.04
N LEU A 41 -6.26 -35.91 1.01
CA LEU A 41 -5.93 -36.79 2.13
C LEU A 41 -7.20 -37.30 2.86
N PHE A 42 -8.16 -36.39 3.09
CA PHE A 42 -9.35 -36.72 3.86
C PHE A 42 -10.41 -37.52 3.05
N LEU A 43 -10.57 -37.23 1.76
CA LEU A 43 -11.58 -37.87 0.90
C LEU A 43 -11.07 -39.08 0.14
N SER A 44 -9.76 -39.33 0.10
CA SER A 44 -9.18 -40.44 -0.69
C SER A 44 -9.77 -41.82 -0.35
N SER A 45 -10.17 -42.02 0.91
CA SER A 45 -10.76 -43.31 1.41
C SER A 45 -12.29 -43.36 1.35
N SER A 46 -12.96 -42.22 1.20
CA SER A 46 -14.42 -42.13 1.39
C SER A 46 -15.20 -41.68 0.16
N THR A 47 -14.54 -41.32 -0.94
CA THR A 47 -15.16 -40.77 -2.15
C THR A 47 -14.77 -41.58 -3.40
N ASN A 48 -15.56 -41.46 -4.46
CA ASN A 48 -15.25 -42.07 -5.76
C ASN A 48 -13.90 -41.56 -6.28
N ALA A 49 -12.88 -42.40 -6.23
CA ALA A 49 -11.50 -42.06 -6.54
C ALA A 49 -11.28 -41.40 -7.93
N PRO A 50 -11.95 -41.85 -9.03
CA PRO A 50 -11.82 -41.14 -10.32
C PRO A 50 -12.32 -39.69 -10.29
N LEU A 51 -13.47 -39.43 -9.66
CA LEU A 51 -14.02 -38.07 -9.57
C LEU A 51 -13.14 -37.14 -8.70
N LEU A 52 -12.60 -37.67 -7.60
CA LEU A 52 -11.68 -36.91 -6.77
C LEU A 52 -10.40 -36.56 -7.52
N LYS A 53 -9.84 -37.48 -8.29
CA LYS A 53 -8.65 -37.21 -9.13
C LYS A 53 -8.95 -36.15 -10.19
N LEU A 54 -10.11 -36.22 -10.86
CA LEU A 54 -10.53 -35.21 -11.82
C LEU A 54 -10.67 -33.86 -11.17
N TRP A 55 -11.22 -33.75 -9.98
CA TRP A 55 -11.33 -32.54 -9.21
C TRP A 55 -9.93 -31.96 -8.85
N VAL A 56 -8.99 -32.80 -8.42
CA VAL A 56 -7.62 -32.36 -8.13
C VAL A 56 -6.95 -31.81 -9.39
N VAL A 57 -7.07 -32.48 -10.53
CA VAL A 57 -6.53 -32.01 -11.81
C VAL A 57 -7.15 -30.66 -12.19
N PHE A 58 -8.46 -30.50 -12.03
CA PHE A 58 -9.13 -29.23 -12.27
C PHE A 58 -8.60 -28.12 -11.37
N MET A 59 -8.45 -28.37 -10.05
CA MET A 59 -7.91 -27.38 -9.11
C MET A 59 -6.46 -27.00 -9.42
N LEU A 60 -5.61 -27.98 -9.78
CA LEU A 60 -4.24 -27.70 -10.20
C LEU A 60 -4.18 -26.91 -11.51
N SER A 61 -5.12 -27.15 -12.43
CA SER A 61 -5.23 -26.35 -13.66
C SER A 61 -5.62 -24.89 -13.37
N THR A 62 -6.54 -24.66 -12.43
CA THR A 62 -6.88 -23.28 -12.01
C THR A 62 -5.72 -22.58 -11.30
N LEU A 63 -4.94 -23.33 -10.53
CA LEU A 63 -3.72 -22.85 -9.88
C LEU A 63 -2.67 -22.44 -10.93
N ALA A 64 -2.43 -23.30 -11.94
CA ALA A 64 -1.50 -23.01 -13.03
C ALA A 64 -1.92 -21.77 -13.82
N LEU A 65 -3.22 -21.68 -14.18
CA LEU A 65 -3.77 -20.51 -14.87
C LEU A 65 -3.53 -19.21 -14.07
N ARG A 66 -3.80 -19.22 -12.75
CA ARG A 66 -3.59 -18.07 -11.88
C ARG A 66 -2.12 -17.70 -11.78
N GLY A 67 -1.22 -18.69 -11.66
CA GLY A 67 0.22 -18.48 -11.70
C GLY A 67 0.71 -17.87 -13.01
N CYS A 68 0.21 -18.34 -14.15
CA CYS A 68 0.49 -17.76 -15.46
C CYS A 68 0.01 -16.31 -15.57
N LEU A 69 -1.22 -16.02 -15.14
CA LEU A 69 -1.75 -14.65 -15.13
C LEU A 69 -0.91 -13.73 -14.25
N TRP A 70 -0.48 -14.20 -13.09
CA TRP A 70 0.41 -13.46 -12.19
C TRP A 70 1.77 -13.18 -12.84
N ALA A 71 2.40 -14.18 -13.45
CA ALA A 71 3.68 -14.02 -14.15
C ALA A 71 3.56 -13.05 -15.33
N MET A 72 2.48 -13.16 -16.12
CA MET A 72 2.18 -12.23 -17.22
C MET A 72 1.95 -10.81 -16.71
N PHE A 73 1.22 -10.63 -15.62
CA PHE A 73 1.00 -9.31 -15.01
C PHE A 73 2.32 -8.68 -14.58
N ARG A 74 3.20 -9.45 -13.92
CA ARG A 74 4.52 -8.96 -13.47
C ARG A 74 5.48 -8.62 -14.59
N SER A 75 5.42 -9.33 -15.72
CA SER A 75 6.25 -9.07 -16.89
C SER A 75 5.70 -7.94 -17.78
N SER A 76 4.37 -7.72 -17.75
CA SER A 76 3.74 -6.60 -18.43
C SER A 76 3.90 -5.33 -17.58
N LYS A 77 3.97 -4.17 -18.23
CA LYS A 77 3.85 -2.89 -17.53
C LYS A 77 2.37 -2.50 -17.55
N PRO A 78 1.59 -2.80 -16.52
CA PRO A 78 0.16 -2.50 -16.53
C PRO A 78 -0.04 -0.99 -16.56
N ASP A 79 -0.93 -0.53 -17.44
CA ASP A 79 -1.36 0.86 -17.56
C ASP A 79 -2.85 1.02 -17.21
N ALA A 80 -3.32 2.25 -17.13
CA ALA A 80 -4.70 2.56 -16.81
C ALA A 80 -5.70 1.97 -17.82
N GLN A 81 -5.31 1.83 -19.09
CA GLN A 81 -6.18 1.29 -20.15
C GLN A 81 -6.35 -0.23 -20.01
N ASN A 82 -5.32 -0.92 -19.55
CA ASN A 82 -5.30 -2.37 -19.40
C ASN A 82 -5.75 -2.85 -18.01
N ALA A 83 -5.82 -1.98 -17.01
CA ALA A 83 -6.14 -2.33 -15.62
C ALA A 83 -7.44 -3.13 -15.52
N ARG A 84 -8.49 -2.73 -16.24
CA ARG A 84 -9.78 -3.45 -16.24
C ARG A 84 -9.67 -4.86 -16.81
N ARG A 85 -8.87 -5.09 -17.83
CA ARG A 85 -8.64 -6.43 -18.43
C ARG A 85 -7.95 -7.35 -17.42
N TRP A 86 -6.97 -6.84 -16.70
CA TRP A 86 -6.28 -7.57 -15.64
C TRP A 86 -7.22 -7.90 -14.46
N GLU A 87 -8.08 -6.96 -14.06
CA GLU A 87 -9.11 -7.25 -13.03
C GLU A 87 -10.05 -8.36 -13.47
N PHE A 88 -10.51 -8.35 -14.72
CA PHE A 88 -11.35 -9.43 -15.28
C PHE A 88 -10.61 -10.77 -15.34
N GLY A 89 -9.35 -10.81 -15.77
CA GLY A 89 -8.54 -12.03 -15.77
C GLY A 89 -8.40 -12.63 -14.37
N PHE A 90 -8.13 -11.80 -13.38
CA PHE A 90 -8.09 -12.22 -11.99
C PHE A 90 -9.45 -12.74 -11.51
N ALA A 91 -10.53 -12.01 -11.75
CA ALA A 91 -11.89 -12.40 -11.36
C ALA A 91 -12.33 -13.73 -12.02
N PHE A 92 -11.95 -13.94 -13.29
CA PHE A 92 -12.20 -15.20 -13.99
C PHE A 92 -11.46 -16.37 -13.32
N SER A 93 -10.20 -16.21 -12.97
CA SER A 93 -9.44 -17.23 -12.24
C SER A 93 -10.03 -17.52 -10.86
N MET A 94 -10.58 -16.51 -10.19
CA MET A 94 -11.31 -16.67 -8.93
C MET A 94 -12.60 -17.45 -9.13
N CYS A 95 -13.34 -17.19 -10.20
CA CYS A 95 -14.57 -17.92 -10.54
C CYS A 95 -14.31 -19.43 -10.75
N LEU A 96 -13.29 -19.77 -11.52
CA LEU A 96 -12.91 -21.17 -11.75
C LEU A 96 -12.54 -21.86 -10.42
N SER A 97 -11.77 -21.20 -9.57
CA SER A 97 -11.46 -21.74 -8.23
C SER A 97 -12.72 -21.90 -7.38
N GLY A 98 -13.64 -20.93 -7.43
CA GLY A 98 -14.94 -21.01 -6.74
C GLY A 98 -15.79 -22.20 -7.21
N ILE A 99 -15.85 -22.44 -8.52
CA ILE A 99 -16.50 -23.63 -9.09
C ILE A 99 -15.87 -24.91 -8.54
N GLY A 100 -14.54 -25.00 -8.50
CA GLY A 100 -13.85 -26.15 -7.94
C GLY A 100 -14.20 -26.41 -6.47
N TRP A 101 -14.22 -25.39 -5.63
CA TRP A 101 -14.62 -25.52 -4.22
C TRP A 101 -16.11 -25.84 -4.07
N GLY A 102 -16.97 -25.24 -4.88
CA GLY A 102 -18.42 -25.49 -4.85
C GLY A 102 -18.81 -26.93 -5.28
N THR A 103 -18.03 -27.57 -6.15
CA THR A 103 -18.29 -28.96 -6.55
C THR A 103 -18.14 -29.95 -5.40
N LEU A 104 -17.32 -29.65 -4.38
CA LEU A 104 -17.20 -30.50 -3.18
C LEU A 104 -18.49 -30.52 -2.36
N SER A 105 -19.13 -29.36 -2.18
CA SER A 105 -20.39 -29.27 -1.44
C SER A 105 -21.62 -29.61 -2.28
N GLY A 106 -21.48 -29.62 -3.60
CA GLY A 106 -22.53 -29.97 -4.56
C GLY A 106 -22.43 -31.41 -5.06
N ALA A 107 -21.61 -31.65 -6.09
CA ALA A 107 -21.55 -32.91 -6.85
C ALA A 107 -20.77 -34.03 -6.15
N LEU A 108 -19.72 -33.69 -5.40
CA LEU A 108 -18.86 -34.65 -4.69
C LEU A 108 -19.27 -34.85 -3.22
N TYR A 109 -20.48 -34.47 -2.87
CA TYR A 109 -20.97 -34.51 -1.49
C TYR A 109 -21.01 -35.95 -0.94
N PRO A 110 -20.23 -36.29 0.08
CA PRO A 110 -20.11 -37.67 0.55
C PRO A 110 -21.27 -38.10 1.42
N ALA A 111 -21.44 -39.45 1.57
CA ALA A 111 -22.51 -40.03 2.37
C ALA A 111 -22.29 -39.93 3.89
N GLY A 112 -21.02 -39.85 4.36
CA GLY A 112 -20.68 -39.86 5.79
C GLY A 112 -20.84 -38.49 6.47
N GLU A 113 -21.46 -38.46 7.66
CA GLU A 113 -21.70 -37.21 8.41
C GLU A 113 -20.43 -36.47 8.76
N THR A 114 -19.40 -37.14 9.25
CA THR A 114 -18.11 -36.54 9.60
C THR A 114 -17.47 -35.84 8.41
N VAL A 115 -17.56 -36.45 7.23
CA VAL A 115 -16.99 -35.89 6.01
C VAL A 115 -17.80 -34.66 5.52
N ARG A 116 -19.12 -34.71 5.72
CA ARG A 116 -20.00 -33.55 5.42
C ARG A 116 -19.65 -32.35 6.25
N VAL A 117 -19.44 -32.52 7.57
CA VAL A 117 -19.01 -31.43 8.48
C VAL A 117 -17.66 -30.89 8.07
N PHE A 118 -16.69 -31.75 7.72
CA PHE A 118 -15.38 -31.32 7.22
C PHE A 118 -15.52 -30.45 5.97
N ILE A 119 -16.31 -30.87 4.96
CA ILE A 119 -16.52 -30.09 3.74
C ILE A 119 -17.19 -28.75 4.04
N LEU A 120 -18.18 -28.70 4.95
CA LEU A 120 -18.85 -27.48 5.34
C LEU A 120 -17.86 -26.47 5.99
N VAL A 121 -17.07 -26.94 6.94
CA VAL A 121 -16.03 -26.11 7.59
C VAL A 121 -15.03 -25.60 6.56
N LEU A 122 -14.58 -26.47 5.65
CA LEU A 122 -13.65 -26.10 4.61
C LEU A 122 -14.25 -25.08 3.62
N ALA A 123 -15.52 -25.23 3.26
CA ALA A 123 -16.22 -24.26 2.40
C ALA A 123 -16.32 -22.88 3.06
N ILE A 124 -16.57 -22.83 4.37
CA ILE A 124 -16.56 -21.57 5.13
C ILE A 124 -15.17 -20.96 5.12
N ILE A 125 -14.12 -21.73 5.46
CA ILE A 125 -12.74 -21.24 5.48
C ILE A 125 -12.32 -20.71 4.11
N THR A 126 -12.63 -21.44 3.03
CA THR A 126 -12.28 -21.01 1.67
C THR A 126 -13.05 -19.78 1.24
N ALA A 127 -14.33 -19.64 1.60
CA ALA A 127 -15.13 -18.45 1.31
C ALA A 127 -14.57 -17.20 2.00
N PHE A 128 -14.17 -17.32 3.28
CA PHE A 128 -13.52 -16.20 4.01
C PHE A 128 -12.14 -15.87 3.45
N SER A 129 -11.35 -16.88 3.08
CA SER A 129 -10.05 -16.66 2.41
C SER A 129 -10.24 -15.91 1.09
N GLY A 130 -11.26 -16.25 0.30
CA GLY A 130 -11.61 -15.52 -0.91
C GLY A 130 -11.99 -14.06 -0.66
N ALA A 131 -12.67 -13.77 0.46
CA ALA A 131 -12.99 -12.39 0.86
C ALA A 131 -11.74 -11.57 1.16
N ILE A 132 -10.69 -12.18 1.72
CA ILE A 132 -9.40 -11.53 2.00
C ILE A 132 -8.65 -11.27 0.69
N TYR A 133 -8.46 -12.29 -0.16
CA TYR A 133 -7.69 -12.16 -1.41
C TYR A 133 -8.36 -11.26 -2.46
N ALA A 134 -9.69 -11.14 -2.42
CA ALA A 134 -10.45 -10.24 -3.28
C ALA A 134 -10.84 -8.93 -2.57
N SER A 135 -10.17 -8.55 -1.46
CA SER A 135 -10.57 -7.41 -0.62
C SER A 135 -10.64 -6.07 -1.36
N VAL A 136 -9.91 -5.89 -2.45
CA VAL A 136 -9.91 -4.65 -3.26
C VAL A 136 -10.82 -4.72 -4.50
N SER A 137 -11.49 -5.87 -4.77
CA SER A 137 -12.36 -6.04 -5.94
C SER A 137 -13.65 -6.80 -5.59
N ARG A 138 -14.77 -6.09 -5.64
CA ARG A 138 -16.09 -6.71 -5.47
C ARG A 138 -16.38 -7.76 -6.54
N LEU A 139 -15.97 -7.48 -7.80
CA LEU A 139 -16.15 -8.41 -8.90
C LEU A 139 -15.48 -9.76 -8.60
N SER A 140 -14.21 -9.73 -8.23
CA SER A 140 -13.43 -10.93 -7.91
C SER A 140 -14.02 -11.69 -6.72
N PHE A 141 -14.51 -10.99 -5.71
CA PHE A 141 -15.17 -11.60 -4.56
C PHE A 141 -16.43 -12.34 -4.97
N PHE A 142 -17.37 -11.71 -5.68
CA PHE A 142 -18.62 -12.35 -6.07
C PHE A 142 -18.40 -13.48 -7.07
N MET A 143 -17.46 -13.35 -8.00
CA MET A 143 -17.07 -14.39 -8.93
C MET A 143 -16.52 -15.65 -8.23
N PHE A 144 -15.91 -15.50 -7.06
CA PHE A 144 -15.47 -16.61 -6.23
C PHE A 144 -16.57 -17.12 -5.30
N ALA A 145 -17.19 -16.23 -4.54
CA ALA A 145 -18.10 -16.58 -3.44
C ALA A 145 -19.38 -17.27 -3.94
N LEU A 146 -19.97 -16.77 -5.03
CA LEU A 146 -21.22 -17.35 -5.55
C LEU A 146 -21.05 -18.83 -5.97
N PRO A 147 -20.10 -19.20 -6.84
CA PRO A 147 -19.94 -20.59 -7.22
C PRO A 147 -19.42 -21.47 -6.07
N THR A 148 -18.75 -20.92 -5.06
CA THR A 148 -18.31 -21.67 -3.88
C THR A 148 -19.48 -22.01 -2.95
N VAL A 149 -20.39 -21.07 -2.70
CA VAL A 149 -21.41 -21.19 -1.64
C VAL A 149 -22.74 -21.72 -2.17
N VAL A 150 -23.18 -21.27 -3.36
CA VAL A 150 -24.50 -21.59 -3.90
C VAL A 150 -24.74 -23.09 -4.07
N PRO A 151 -23.80 -23.93 -4.59
CA PRO A 151 -24.07 -25.37 -4.74
C PRO A 151 -24.36 -26.06 -3.42
N GLY A 152 -23.62 -25.72 -2.36
CA GLY A 152 -23.84 -26.27 -1.02
C GLY A 152 -25.21 -25.86 -0.43
N LEU A 153 -25.55 -24.55 -0.55
CA LEU A 153 -26.86 -24.05 -0.12
C LEU A 153 -28.02 -24.71 -0.88
N LEU A 154 -27.90 -24.83 -2.21
CA LEU A 154 -28.93 -25.45 -3.02
C LEU A 154 -29.15 -26.90 -2.61
N ARG A 155 -28.07 -27.64 -2.42
CA ARG A 155 -28.15 -29.02 -1.96
C ARG A 155 -28.82 -29.14 -0.59
N PHE A 156 -28.43 -28.25 0.35
CA PHE A 156 -29.04 -28.24 1.68
C PHE A 156 -30.55 -27.98 1.63
N VAL A 157 -31.01 -27.09 0.74
CA VAL A 157 -32.45 -26.82 0.53
C VAL A 157 -33.19 -28.02 -0.06
N LEU A 158 -32.53 -28.77 -0.98
CA LEU A 158 -33.17 -29.95 -1.66
C LEU A 158 -33.21 -31.20 -0.79
N GLU A 159 -32.31 -31.37 0.16
CA GLU A 159 -32.25 -32.53 1.06
C GLU A 159 -33.14 -32.39 2.31
N GLN A 160 -34.44 -32.10 2.15
CA GLN A 160 -35.42 -31.78 3.21
C GLN A 160 -35.75 -32.96 4.16
N LYS A 161 -34.80 -33.66 4.73
CA LYS A 161 -35.06 -34.87 5.53
C LYS A 161 -34.96 -34.75 7.05
N GLU A 162 -34.57 -33.58 7.60
CA GLU A 162 -34.25 -33.46 9.03
C GLU A 162 -35.05 -32.37 9.76
N SER A 163 -35.39 -32.66 11.04
CA SER A 163 -36.13 -31.75 11.92
C SER A 163 -35.43 -30.38 12.15
N TYR A 164 -34.13 -30.31 11.86
CA TYR A 164 -33.32 -29.10 12.03
C TYR A 164 -33.07 -28.27 10.76
N HIS A 165 -33.80 -28.61 9.69
CA HIS A 165 -33.62 -27.98 8.37
C HIS A 165 -33.74 -26.45 8.41
N LEU A 166 -34.75 -25.92 9.13
CA LEU A 166 -34.94 -24.47 9.30
C LEU A 166 -33.76 -23.81 10.00
N PHE A 167 -33.25 -24.41 11.06
CA PHE A 167 -32.09 -23.86 11.79
C PHE A 167 -30.84 -23.84 10.91
N GLY A 168 -30.61 -24.86 10.11
CA GLY A 168 -29.49 -24.90 9.17
C GLY A 168 -29.60 -23.87 8.06
N LEU A 169 -30.81 -23.60 7.53
CA LEU A 169 -31.07 -22.53 6.58
C LEU A 169 -30.78 -21.16 7.18
N LEU A 170 -31.26 -20.92 8.40
CA LEU A 170 -31.04 -19.63 9.11
C LEU A 170 -29.53 -19.44 9.41
N ALA A 171 -28.84 -20.51 9.85
CA ALA A 171 -27.40 -20.46 10.09
C ALA A 171 -26.62 -20.19 8.80
N SER A 172 -26.99 -20.82 7.70
CA SER A 172 -26.36 -20.61 6.39
C SER A 172 -26.61 -19.21 5.86
N ALA A 173 -27.82 -18.68 5.99
CA ALA A 173 -28.14 -17.29 5.64
C ALA A 173 -27.33 -16.30 6.51
N GLY A 174 -27.24 -16.57 7.81
CA GLY A 174 -26.41 -15.77 8.73
C GLY A 174 -24.94 -15.78 8.30
N CYS A 175 -24.39 -16.94 7.95
CA CYS A 175 -23.02 -17.09 7.51
C CYS A 175 -22.74 -16.29 6.21
N VAL A 176 -23.67 -16.33 5.26
CA VAL A 176 -23.58 -15.53 4.01
C VAL A 176 -23.62 -14.03 4.31
N LEU A 177 -24.52 -13.61 5.19
CA LEU A 177 -24.59 -12.18 5.62
C LEU A 177 -23.29 -11.73 6.28
N VAL A 178 -22.72 -12.53 7.18
CA VAL A 178 -21.43 -12.26 7.82
C VAL A 178 -20.32 -12.19 6.79
N LEU A 179 -20.27 -13.13 5.84
CA LEU A 179 -19.28 -13.15 4.78
C LEU A 179 -19.32 -11.87 3.92
N ILE A 180 -20.52 -11.46 3.52
CA ILE A 180 -20.72 -10.21 2.76
C ILE A 180 -20.31 -9.01 3.59
N ASN A 181 -20.67 -8.96 4.87
CA ASN A 181 -20.32 -7.85 5.76
C ASN A 181 -18.79 -7.76 5.96
N VAL A 182 -18.14 -8.89 6.20
CA VAL A 182 -16.67 -8.98 6.33
C VAL A 182 -16.01 -8.50 5.06
N HIS A 183 -16.44 -8.98 3.88
CA HIS A 183 -15.88 -8.50 2.63
C HIS A 183 -16.09 -6.99 2.43
N GLN A 184 -17.28 -6.45 2.70
CA GLN A 184 -17.53 -5.00 2.59
C GLN A 184 -16.64 -4.19 3.55
N THR A 185 -16.37 -4.71 4.74
CA THR A 185 -15.50 -4.06 5.73
C THR A 185 -14.05 -4.09 5.24
N LEU A 186 -13.56 -5.23 4.78
CA LEU A 186 -12.23 -5.37 4.20
C LEU A 186 -12.06 -4.50 2.95
N PHE A 187 -13.06 -4.47 2.07
CA PHE A 187 -13.05 -3.64 0.88
C PHE A 187 -12.94 -2.14 1.24
N ARG A 188 -13.77 -1.67 2.18
CA ARG A 188 -13.71 -0.28 2.64
C ARG A 188 -12.38 0.07 3.29
N PHE A 189 -11.81 -0.86 4.07
CA PHE A 189 -10.50 -0.68 4.69
C PHE A 189 -9.39 -0.62 3.64
N ALA A 190 -9.33 -1.59 2.73
CA ALA A 190 -8.32 -1.67 1.68
C ALA A 190 -8.36 -0.46 0.73
N ILE A 191 -9.56 -0.03 0.31
CA ILE A 191 -9.72 1.16 -0.54
C ILE A 191 -9.28 2.43 0.19
N ARG A 192 -9.63 2.59 1.47
CA ARG A 192 -9.16 3.74 2.26
C ARG A 192 -7.64 3.74 2.41
N HIS A 193 -7.03 2.59 2.65
CA HIS A 193 -5.58 2.48 2.76
C HIS A 193 -4.87 2.92 1.47
N LEU A 194 -5.34 2.43 0.32
CA LEU A 194 -4.82 2.84 -0.98
C LEU A 194 -5.00 4.35 -1.27
N HIS A 195 -6.11 4.95 -0.82
CA HIS A 195 -6.30 6.40 -0.94
C HIS A 195 -5.31 7.18 -0.06
N HIS A 196 -5.14 6.77 1.21
CA HIS A 196 -4.20 7.45 2.10
C HIS A 196 -2.75 7.34 1.63
N GLU A 197 -2.34 6.20 1.06
CA GLU A 197 -1.01 6.07 0.45
C GLU A 197 -0.84 7.04 -0.72
N ALA A 198 -1.82 7.12 -1.62
CA ALA A 198 -1.76 8.03 -2.76
C ALA A 198 -1.76 9.51 -2.33
N GLU A 199 -2.54 9.87 -1.32
CA GLU A 199 -2.59 11.22 -0.75
C GLU A 199 -1.26 11.59 -0.08
N MET A 200 -0.67 10.66 0.68
CA MET A 200 0.62 10.87 1.32
C MET A 200 1.74 11.07 0.29
N GLU A 201 1.77 10.28 -0.79
CA GLU A 201 2.74 10.48 -1.89
C GLU A 201 2.60 11.88 -2.53
N THR A 202 1.36 12.34 -2.73
CA THR A 202 1.10 13.67 -3.30
C THR A 202 1.58 14.77 -2.36
N LEU A 203 1.25 14.68 -1.07
CA LEU A 203 1.69 15.65 -0.06
C LEU A 203 3.22 15.70 0.06
N LEU A 204 3.89 14.57 0.03
CA LEU A 204 5.36 14.52 0.04
C LEU A 204 5.96 15.16 -1.21
N ALA A 205 5.38 14.94 -2.38
CA ALA A 205 5.83 15.56 -3.63
C ALA A 205 5.60 17.09 -3.61
N GLU A 206 4.45 17.54 -3.09
CA GLU A 206 4.18 18.97 -2.91
C GLU A 206 5.16 19.61 -1.93
N GLN A 207 5.43 18.99 -0.78
CA GLN A 207 6.42 19.49 0.19
C GLN A 207 7.81 19.57 -0.41
N GLU A 208 8.24 18.56 -1.17
CA GLU A 208 9.53 18.59 -1.85
C GLU A 208 9.58 19.70 -2.91
N THR A 209 8.51 19.90 -3.68
CA THR A 209 8.41 20.96 -4.67
C THR A 209 8.52 22.34 -3.99
N ILE A 210 7.77 22.58 -2.91
CA ILE A 210 7.87 23.83 -2.15
C ILE A 210 9.30 24.02 -1.64
N PHE A 211 9.90 22.99 -1.04
CA PHE A 211 11.26 23.03 -0.52
C PHE A 211 12.28 23.43 -1.61
N GLN A 212 12.11 22.95 -2.83
CA GLN A 212 13.03 23.23 -3.95
C GLN A 212 12.76 24.57 -4.64
N THR A 213 11.52 25.10 -4.60
CA THR A 213 11.13 26.31 -5.36
C THR A 213 11.20 27.61 -4.56
N VAL A 214 11.35 27.53 -3.24
CA VAL A 214 11.49 28.71 -2.37
C VAL A 214 12.73 29.53 -2.79
N THR A 215 12.58 30.86 -2.85
CA THR A 215 13.62 31.80 -3.26
C THR A 215 14.79 31.94 -2.28
N ALA A 216 14.61 31.51 -1.03
CA ALA A 216 15.65 31.41 -0.02
C ALA A 216 16.38 30.08 -0.07
N GLY A 217 17.66 30.04 0.21
CA GLY A 217 18.41 28.82 0.48
C GLY A 217 17.92 28.22 1.79
N ILE A 218 17.52 26.93 1.76
CA ILE A 218 17.10 26.20 2.96
C ILE A 218 18.14 25.13 3.27
N ALA A 219 18.56 25.07 4.53
CA ALA A 219 19.37 23.99 5.06
C ALA A 219 18.70 23.38 6.31
N ILE A 220 18.71 22.06 6.41
CA ILE A 220 18.41 21.34 7.65
C ILE A 220 19.75 20.91 8.24
N VAL A 221 20.03 21.37 9.43
CA VAL A 221 21.31 21.19 10.11
C VAL A 221 21.12 20.33 11.35
N ARG A 222 22.00 19.35 11.54
CA ARG A 222 22.10 18.50 12.72
C ARG A 222 23.56 18.45 13.16
N ASP A 223 23.83 18.73 14.43
CA ASP A 223 25.18 18.68 15.01
C ASP A 223 26.22 19.46 14.17
N GLY A 224 25.85 20.64 13.69
CA GLY A 224 26.72 21.51 12.87
C GLY A 224 26.94 21.03 11.43
N ARG A 225 26.24 20.01 10.95
CA ARG A 225 26.32 19.51 9.57
C ARG A 225 25.00 19.65 8.85
N THR A 226 25.06 19.99 7.58
CA THR A 226 23.89 20.06 6.72
C THR A 226 23.46 18.64 6.31
N ILE A 227 22.30 18.20 6.74
CA ILE A 227 21.73 16.86 6.38
C ILE A 227 20.84 16.93 5.14
N LYS A 228 20.20 18.06 4.88
CA LYS A 228 19.38 18.31 3.68
C LYS A 228 19.45 19.79 3.31
N CYS A 229 19.51 20.10 2.02
CA CYS A 229 19.44 21.48 1.51
C CYS A 229 18.69 21.52 0.18
N ASN A 230 18.13 22.71 -0.16
CA ASN A 230 17.45 22.92 -1.43
C ASN A 230 18.43 23.38 -2.53
N SER A 231 17.99 23.33 -3.78
CA SER A 231 18.77 23.77 -4.95
C SER A 231 19.19 25.23 -4.85
N ARG A 232 18.31 26.08 -4.29
CA ARG A 232 18.58 27.50 -4.12
C ARG A 232 19.81 27.81 -3.23
N LEU A 233 20.01 27.00 -2.18
CA LEU A 233 21.22 27.11 -1.35
C LEU A 233 22.48 26.76 -2.15
N GLY A 234 22.41 25.75 -3.02
CA GLY A 234 23.51 25.44 -3.93
C GLY A 234 23.87 26.60 -4.85
N GLU A 235 22.87 27.29 -5.42
CA GLU A 235 23.04 28.47 -6.27
C GLU A 235 23.66 29.65 -5.49
N ILE A 236 23.14 29.95 -4.29
CA ILE A 236 23.63 31.01 -3.43
C ILE A 236 25.11 30.78 -3.05
N LEU A 237 25.46 29.56 -2.65
CA LEU A 237 26.80 29.19 -2.24
C LEU A 237 27.76 28.89 -3.41
N GLY A 238 27.23 28.70 -4.62
CA GLY A 238 28.05 28.30 -5.77
C GLY A 238 28.73 26.92 -5.54
N ARG A 239 28.04 25.99 -4.87
CA ARG A 239 28.54 24.66 -4.53
C ARG A 239 27.52 23.61 -4.90
N SER A 240 27.97 22.39 -5.17
CA SER A 240 27.03 21.27 -5.35
C SER A 240 26.34 20.91 -4.02
N LEU A 241 25.11 20.37 -4.09
CA LEU A 241 24.37 19.97 -2.88
C LEU A 241 25.13 18.90 -2.08
N LYS A 242 25.87 18.03 -2.76
CA LYS A 242 26.72 17.01 -2.11
C LYS A 242 27.88 17.63 -1.34
N ASP A 243 28.51 18.65 -1.90
CA ASP A 243 29.61 19.36 -1.24
C ASP A 243 29.12 20.11 -0.01
N ILE A 244 27.94 20.72 -0.08
CA ILE A 244 27.30 21.39 1.05
C ILE A 244 27.02 20.41 2.19
N GLN A 245 26.51 19.21 1.89
CA GLN A 245 26.24 18.18 2.88
C GLN A 245 27.53 17.58 3.48
N ALA A 246 28.60 17.49 2.69
CA ALA A 246 29.89 16.97 3.13
C ALA A 246 30.68 17.98 3.97
N THR A 247 30.47 19.28 3.78
CA THR A 247 31.22 20.36 4.41
C THR A 247 30.59 20.79 5.73
N PRO A 248 31.33 20.87 6.85
CA PRO A 248 30.80 21.46 8.06
C PRO A 248 30.35 22.90 7.83
N LEU A 249 29.30 23.31 8.53
CA LEU A 249 28.78 24.68 8.39
C LEU A 249 29.82 25.77 8.74
N ALA A 250 30.66 25.44 9.72
CA ALA A 250 31.79 26.30 10.11
C ALA A 250 32.67 26.73 8.93
N ASP A 251 32.92 25.80 7.98
CA ASP A 251 33.78 26.06 6.82
C ASP A 251 33.12 26.93 5.73
N MET A 252 31.82 27.20 5.87
CA MET A 252 31.05 28.08 4.97
C MET A 252 30.94 29.49 5.50
N LEU A 253 31.25 29.73 6.77
CA LEU A 253 31.34 31.06 7.41
C LEU A 253 32.78 31.60 7.30
N THR A 254 32.92 32.92 7.30
CA THR A 254 34.22 33.54 7.17
C THR A 254 34.95 33.61 8.51
N CYS A 255 34.22 33.65 9.64
CA CYS A 255 34.73 33.69 10.99
C CYS A 255 34.26 32.50 11.83
N ALA A 256 35.16 31.84 12.54
CA ALA A 256 34.80 30.70 13.40
C ALA A 256 33.96 31.13 14.63
N GLU A 257 34.14 32.36 15.10
CA GLU A 257 33.35 32.91 16.21
C GLU A 257 31.86 33.04 15.86
N ASP A 258 31.56 33.27 14.58
CA ASP A 258 30.18 33.34 14.07
C ASP A 258 29.43 32.03 14.23
N VAL A 259 30.14 30.90 14.17
CA VAL A 259 29.52 29.54 14.36
C VAL A 259 28.98 29.38 15.77
N GLU A 260 29.80 29.75 16.77
CA GLU A 260 29.37 29.66 18.17
C GLU A 260 28.22 30.63 18.46
N ALA A 261 28.29 31.84 17.89
CA ALA A 261 27.23 32.85 18.01
C ALA A 261 25.90 32.36 17.40
N ILE A 262 25.94 31.72 16.23
CA ILE A 262 24.75 31.14 15.57
C ILE A 262 24.17 30.00 16.40
N LEU A 263 25.01 29.07 16.90
CA LEU A 263 24.56 27.98 17.72
C LEU A 263 23.95 28.46 19.03
N ALA A 264 24.60 29.40 19.70
CA ALA A 264 24.10 30.02 20.95
C ALA A 264 22.76 30.77 20.72
N SER A 265 22.65 31.52 19.61
CA SER A 265 21.41 32.22 19.25
C SER A 265 20.28 31.25 18.89
N SER A 266 20.62 30.16 18.24
CA SER A 266 19.67 29.06 17.93
C SER A 266 19.16 28.38 19.19
N ASP A 267 20.02 28.16 20.20
CA ASP A 267 19.64 27.56 21.48
C ASP A 267 18.82 28.52 22.34
N ALA A 268 19.15 29.80 22.36
CA ALA A 268 18.37 30.84 23.06
C ALA A 268 16.95 30.96 22.45
N ALA A 269 16.86 31.07 21.13
CA ALA A 269 15.60 31.16 20.42
C ALA A 269 14.73 29.88 20.59
N HIS A 270 15.40 28.76 20.77
CA HIS A 270 14.67 27.49 21.07
C HIS A 270 13.99 27.54 22.45
N ASN A 271 14.67 28.02 23.46
CA ASN A 271 14.11 28.09 24.82
C ASN A 271 12.92 29.05 24.88
N ASP A 272 12.96 30.13 24.13
CA ASP A 272 11.91 31.16 24.09
C ASP A 272 10.81 30.85 23.02
N GLY A 273 10.98 29.81 22.19
CA GLY A 273 10.06 29.47 21.11
C GLY A 273 10.08 30.47 19.95
N THR A 274 11.12 31.33 19.87
CA THR A 274 11.29 32.35 18.87
C THR A 274 12.18 31.89 17.71
N GLN A 275 12.26 32.70 16.67
CA GLN A 275 13.16 32.50 15.54
C GLN A 275 14.39 33.43 15.74
N PHE A 276 15.59 32.89 15.55
CA PHE A 276 16.76 33.75 15.50
C PHE A 276 16.93 34.37 14.11
N TYR A 277 17.52 35.55 14.08
CA TYR A 277 17.79 36.32 12.86
C TYR A 277 19.08 37.10 13.01
N SER A 278 20.00 36.95 12.07
CA SER A 278 21.23 37.71 12.06
C SER A 278 21.92 37.72 10.69
N LEU A 279 22.81 38.70 10.50
CA LEU A 279 23.63 38.85 9.30
C LEU A 279 25.02 38.29 9.54
N TYR A 280 25.46 37.39 8.67
CA TYR A 280 26.77 36.77 8.73
C TYR A 280 27.49 36.85 7.38
N ARG A 281 28.82 36.86 7.41
CA ARG A 281 29.64 36.82 6.21
C ARG A 281 29.92 35.39 5.84
N MET A 282 29.43 34.95 4.66
CA MET A 282 29.61 33.60 4.13
C MET A 282 30.55 33.58 2.92
N ARG A 283 31.19 32.42 2.67
CA ARG A 283 32.10 32.19 1.56
C ARG A 283 31.50 31.24 0.54
N ARG A 284 31.49 31.66 -0.75
CA ARG A 284 31.05 30.81 -1.86
C ARG A 284 32.14 29.80 -2.24
N GLY A 285 31.77 28.82 -3.06
CA GLY A 285 32.69 27.82 -3.59
C GLY A 285 33.85 28.39 -4.42
N ASN A 286 33.67 29.54 -5.05
CA ASN A 286 34.71 30.27 -5.81
C ASN A 286 35.60 31.15 -4.92
N GLY A 287 35.43 31.14 -3.59
CA GLY A 287 36.20 31.94 -2.64
C GLY A 287 35.66 33.36 -2.41
N SER A 288 34.68 33.84 -3.19
CA SER A 288 34.08 35.16 -2.97
C SER A 288 33.24 35.20 -1.70
N GLU A 289 33.23 36.33 -1.02
CA GLU A 289 32.47 36.54 0.21
C GLU A 289 31.20 37.37 -0.07
N PHE A 290 30.16 37.13 0.72
CA PHE A 290 28.90 37.86 0.64
C PHE A 290 28.22 37.91 2.01
N TRP A 291 27.37 38.93 2.20
CA TRP A 291 26.53 39.01 3.38
C TRP A 291 25.29 38.14 3.24
N ALA A 292 25.14 37.18 4.14
CA ALA A 292 24.00 36.31 4.23
C ALA A 292 23.10 36.71 5.39
N ASP A 293 21.84 36.89 5.10
CA ASP A 293 20.77 36.97 6.07
C ASP A 293 20.39 35.51 6.45
N ILE A 294 20.66 35.16 7.71
CA ILE A 294 20.44 33.82 8.23
C ILE A 294 19.37 33.89 9.31
N SER A 295 18.31 33.17 9.12
CA SER A 295 17.30 32.92 10.14
C SER A 295 17.07 31.43 10.35
N GLY A 296 16.75 31.05 11.58
CA GLY A 296 16.59 29.62 11.88
C GLY A 296 15.62 29.35 13.00
N ARG A 297 15.07 28.13 12.93
CA ARG A 297 14.13 27.56 13.92
C ARG A 297 14.38 26.07 14.11
N ARG A 298 14.36 25.61 15.35
CA ARG A 298 14.39 24.17 15.65
C ARG A 298 13.10 23.46 15.26
N MET A 299 13.24 22.28 14.65
CA MET A 299 12.09 21.44 14.23
C MET A 299 11.46 20.69 15.41
N SER A 300 12.21 20.38 16.45
CA SER A 300 11.75 19.61 17.62
C SER A 300 12.07 20.36 18.92
N ARG A 301 11.20 20.24 19.93
CA ARG A 301 11.44 20.78 21.27
C ARG A 301 12.45 19.97 22.11
N THR A 302 12.96 18.86 21.61
CA THR A 302 13.96 18.02 22.29
C THR A 302 15.38 18.52 22.02
N ARG A 303 16.24 18.52 23.06
CA ARG A 303 17.68 18.83 22.93
C ARG A 303 18.31 17.92 21.88
N GLY A 304 19.06 18.48 20.90
CA GLY A 304 19.65 17.76 19.79
C GLY A 304 18.79 17.69 18.52
N GLY A 305 17.63 18.39 18.47
CA GLY A 305 16.75 18.42 17.28
C GLY A 305 17.37 19.18 16.10
N ASP A 306 16.88 18.81 14.90
CA ASP A 306 17.29 19.47 13.65
C ASP A 306 16.88 20.94 13.65
N VAL A 307 17.71 21.78 13.07
CA VAL A 307 17.46 23.22 12.89
C VAL A 307 17.25 23.49 11.40
N ILE A 308 16.14 24.14 11.05
CA ILE A 308 15.95 24.66 9.70
C ILE A 308 16.58 26.06 9.65
N TRP A 309 17.46 26.25 8.68
CA TRP A 309 18.06 27.54 8.36
C TRP A 309 17.53 28.04 7.03
N LEU A 310 17.17 29.30 7.00
CA LEU A 310 16.86 30.09 5.82
C LEU A 310 18.03 31.05 5.58
N ILE A 311 18.61 30.96 4.40
CA ILE A 311 19.81 31.73 4.02
C ILE A 311 19.48 32.53 2.76
N SER A 312 19.64 33.87 2.83
CA SER A 312 19.41 34.75 1.69
C SER A 312 20.65 35.63 1.47
N ASP A 313 21.00 35.82 0.20
CA ASP A 313 22.07 36.76 -0.18
C ASP A 313 21.51 38.18 -0.20
N VAL A 314 22.05 39.06 0.65
CA VAL A 314 21.58 40.45 0.78
C VAL A 314 21.89 41.26 -0.48
N GLY A 315 23.04 41.01 -1.13
CA GLY A 315 23.42 41.71 -2.36
C GLY A 315 22.58 41.34 -3.58
N LEU A 316 21.90 40.21 -3.56
CA LEU A 316 20.93 39.82 -4.61
C LEU A 316 19.55 40.45 -4.37
N ARG A 317 19.19 40.77 -3.13
CA ARG A 317 17.94 41.46 -2.78
C ARG A 317 17.90 42.91 -3.29
N GLU A 318 19.01 43.66 -3.18
CA GLU A 318 19.10 45.03 -3.67
C GLU A 318 19.06 45.16 -5.20
N LYS A 319 19.43 44.09 -5.92
CA LYS A 319 19.36 44.05 -7.40
C LYS A 319 17.97 43.67 -7.94
N ALA A 320 17.10 43.16 -7.09
CA ALA A 320 15.76 42.71 -7.46
C ALA A 320 14.64 43.68 -7.02
N ALA A 321 14.98 44.73 -6.24
CA ALA A 321 14.13 45.87 -5.86
C ALA A 321 14.39 47.06 -6.78
#